data_e7b338ff2a24cd0b5ab494ff9b2add83
#
_entry.id   e7b338ff2a24cd0b5ab494ff9b2add83
#
_cell.length_a   1.000
_cell.length_b   1.000
_cell.length_c   1.000
_cell.angle_alpha   90.00
_cell.angle_beta   90.00
_cell.angle_gamma   90.00
#
_symmetry.space_group_name_H-M   'P 1'
#
loop_
_entity.id
_entity.type
_entity.pdbx_description
1 polymer ?
#
loop_
_entity_poly.entity_id
_entity_poly.type
_entity_poly.pdbx_seq_one_letter_code
_entity_poly.pdbx_strand_id
1 'polypeptide(L)'
;MKKKIFFVLYLLVGLMFINSGLNKFFNYIPIPEDLPEKVVAMNTAMEEIGWLLPLVAIVEILGGLLFIIPRFRPLGAIIIFPIMIGILLTHITVAPSGLPMAIILLLINLWAIIENKEKFLALIKK
;
A
#
# COMPACT_ATOMS: atom_id res chain seq x y z
N MET A 1 -6.71 -23.85 8.45
CA MET A 1 -7.63 -22.83 7.97
C MET A 1 -7.09 -21.40 8.05
N LYS A 2 -6.48 -21.01 9.17
CA LYS A 2 -5.92 -19.67 9.33
C LYS A 2 -4.90 -19.32 8.23
N LYS A 3 -4.02 -20.25 7.88
CA LYS A 3 -3.00 -20.03 6.84
C LYS A 3 -3.60 -19.71 5.49
N LYS A 4 -4.71 -20.36 5.12
CA LYS A 4 -5.38 -20.10 3.85
C LYS A 4 -6.04 -18.72 3.84
N ILE A 5 -6.65 -18.32 4.94
CA ILE A 5 -7.28 -17.02 5.08
C ILE A 5 -6.25 -15.91 4.94
N PHE A 6 -5.12 -16.01 5.64
CA PHE A 6 -4.06 -15.02 5.54
C PHE A 6 -3.42 -15.01 4.17
N PHE A 7 -3.24 -16.18 3.53
CA PHE A 7 -2.73 -16.23 2.18
C PHE A 7 -3.63 -15.42 1.22
N VAL A 8 -4.95 -15.62 1.32
CA VAL A 8 -5.92 -14.89 0.49
C VAL A 8 -5.86 -13.39 0.78
N LEU A 9 -5.80 -13.00 2.06
CA LEU A 9 -5.70 -11.59 2.43
C LEU A 9 -4.44 -10.95 1.87
N TYR A 10 -3.30 -11.62 2.00
CA TYR A 10 -2.03 -11.11 1.47
C TYR A 10 -2.05 -11.02 -0.05
N LEU A 11 -2.66 -12.01 -0.70
CA LEU A 11 -2.81 -11.99 -2.16
C LEU A 11 -3.66 -10.79 -2.60
N LEU A 12 -4.79 -10.55 -1.93
CA LEU A 12 -5.68 -9.44 -2.27
C LEU A 12 -5.00 -8.09 -2.05
N VAL A 13 -4.29 -7.92 -0.94
CA VAL A 13 -3.56 -6.68 -0.66
C VAL A 13 -2.47 -6.45 -1.70
N GLY A 14 -1.69 -7.49 -2.00
CA GLY A 14 -0.64 -7.39 -3.01
C GLY A 14 -1.17 -7.03 -4.39
N LEU A 15 -2.26 -7.69 -4.81
CA LEU A 15 -2.90 -7.39 -6.09
C LEU A 15 -3.43 -5.96 -6.12
N MET A 16 -3.99 -5.48 -5.01
CA MET A 16 -4.48 -4.12 -4.90
C MET A 16 -3.33 -3.10 -5.13
N PHE A 17 -2.18 -3.34 -4.51
CA PHE A 17 -1.03 -2.45 -4.69
C PHE A 17 -0.48 -2.52 -6.11
N ILE A 18 -0.40 -3.70 -6.70
CA ILE A 18 0.04 -3.85 -8.09
C ILE A 18 -0.90 -3.07 -9.00
N ASN A 19 -2.21 -3.23 -8.81
CA ASN A 19 -3.22 -2.54 -9.59
C ASN A 19 -3.12 -1.02 -9.42
N SER A 20 -2.95 -0.56 -8.20
CA SER A 20 -2.81 0.88 -7.90
C SER A 20 -1.58 1.47 -8.61
N GLY A 21 -0.45 0.76 -8.56
CA GLY A 21 0.76 1.20 -9.23
C GLY A 21 0.61 1.23 -10.74
N LEU A 22 0.04 0.18 -11.31
CA LEU A 22 -0.21 0.12 -12.76
C LEU A 22 -1.15 1.24 -13.20
N ASN A 23 -2.18 1.53 -12.40
CA ASN A 23 -3.10 2.60 -12.72
C ASN A 23 -2.41 3.97 -12.77
N LYS A 24 -1.42 4.20 -11.91
CA LYS A 24 -0.67 5.45 -11.92
C LYS A 24 0.09 5.66 -13.24
N PHE A 25 0.51 4.57 -13.88
CA PHE A 25 1.19 4.65 -15.18
C PHE A 25 0.22 4.69 -16.35
N PHE A 26 -0.87 3.91 -16.30
CA PHE A 26 -1.76 3.71 -17.45
C PHE A 26 -3.11 4.43 -17.35
N ASN A 27 -3.48 4.92 -16.17
CA ASN A 27 -4.71 5.70 -15.95
C ASN A 27 -5.98 5.02 -16.47
N TYR A 28 -6.15 3.74 -16.17
CA TYR A 28 -7.31 2.99 -16.64
C TYR A 28 -8.50 2.96 -15.69
N ILE A 29 -8.30 3.39 -14.42
CA ILE A 29 -9.41 3.48 -13.46
C ILE A 29 -10.03 4.86 -13.57
N PRO A 30 -11.36 4.96 -13.84
CA PRO A 30 -12.02 6.27 -13.95
C PRO A 30 -11.92 7.06 -12.64
N ILE A 31 -11.69 8.36 -12.77
CA ILE A 31 -11.65 9.27 -11.62
C ILE A 31 -13.09 9.71 -11.33
N PRO A 32 -13.60 9.51 -10.10
CA PRO A 32 -14.94 9.99 -9.76
C PRO A 32 -15.06 11.49 -9.92
N GLU A 33 -16.18 11.96 -10.47
CA GLU A 33 -16.40 13.39 -10.71
C GLU A 33 -16.69 14.17 -9.42
N ASP A 34 -17.15 13.46 -8.38
CA ASP A 34 -17.62 14.06 -7.12
C ASP A 34 -16.58 13.99 -5.99
N LEU A 35 -15.29 13.97 -6.33
CA LEU A 35 -14.24 13.95 -5.31
C LEU A 35 -14.24 15.25 -4.50
N PRO A 36 -13.99 15.17 -3.16
CA PRO A 36 -13.84 16.37 -2.35
C PRO A 36 -12.71 17.26 -2.86
N GLU A 37 -12.87 18.57 -2.72
CA GLU A 37 -11.87 19.54 -3.17
C GLU A 37 -10.48 19.27 -2.62
N LYS A 38 -10.38 18.88 -1.35
CA LYS A 38 -9.09 18.59 -0.71
C LYS A 38 -8.38 17.41 -1.35
N VAL A 39 -9.15 16.40 -1.79
CA VAL A 39 -8.59 15.24 -2.48
C VAL A 39 -8.06 15.65 -3.85
N VAL A 40 -8.84 16.45 -4.60
CA VAL A 40 -8.41 16.95 -5.90
C VAL A 40 -7.15 17.79 -5.77
N ALA A 41 -7.11 18.68 -4.77
CA ALA A 41 -5.94 19.53 -4.52
C ALA A 41 -4.70 18.70 -4.21
N MET A 42 -4.84 17.67 -3.39
CA MET A 42 -3.73 16.79 -3.06
C MET A 42 -3.22 16.03 -4.29
N ASN A 43 -4.15 15.47 -5.09
CA ASN A 43 -3.79 14.76 -6.31
C ASN A 43 -3.06 15.67 -7.29
N THR A 44 -3.54 16.89 -7.46
CA THR A 44 -2.90 17.88 -8.34
C THR A 44 -1.49 18.20 -7.86
N ALA A 45 -1.33 18.39 -6.54
CA ALA A 45 -0.01 18.67 -5.97
C ALA A 45 0.96 17.52 -6.19
N MET A 46 0.50 16.27 -6.05
CA MET A 46 1.35 15.11 -6.31
C MET A 46 1.75 15.01 -7.77
N GLU A 47 0.85 15.34 -8.69
CA GLU A 47 1.14 15.34 -10.11
C GLU A 47 2.19 16.42 -10.46
N GLU A 48 2.07 17.59 -9.86
CA GLU A 48 3.00 18.72 -10.10
C GLU A 48 4.42 18.40 -9.64
N ILE A 49 4.60 17.54 -8.63
CA ILE A 49 5.93 17.12 -8.20
C ILE A 49 6.64 16.32 -9.29
N GLY A 50 5.87 15.67 -10.18
CA GLY A 50 6.40 15.00 -11.37
C GLY A 50 7.02 13.63 -11.12
N TRP A 51 7.96 13.53 -10.21
CA TRP A 51 8.64 12.25 -9.91
C TRP A 51 7.93 11.42 -8.85
N LEU A 52 7.03 12.03 -8.07
CA LEU A 52 6.43 11.37 -6.90
C LEU A 52 5.52 10.19 -7.29
N LEU A 53 4.57 10.42 -8.20
CA LEU A 53 3.63 9.37 -8.58
C LEU A 53 4.31 8.18 -9.27
N PRO A 54 5.23 8.38 -10.22
CA PRO A 54 5.98 7.24 -10.77
C PRO A 54 6.78 6.48 -9.73
N LEU A 55 7.41 7.17 -8.78
CA LEU A 55 8.16 6.53 -7.71
C LEU A 55 7.24 5.68 -6.83
N VAL A 56 6.12 6.25 -6.39
CA VAL A 56 5.14 5.53 -5.59
C VAL A 56 4.59 4.33 -6.37
N ALA A 57 4.33 4.49 -7.66
CA ALA A 57 3.83 3.42 -8.51
C ALA A 57 4.81 2.23 -8.56
N ILE A 58 6.08 2.51 -8.75
CA ILE A 58 7.11 1.46 -8.80
C ILE A 58 7.18 0.73 -7.45
N VAL A 59 7.17 1.48 -6.35
CA VAL A 59 7.21 0.91 -5.00
C VAL A 59 5.98 0.04 -4.74
N GLU A 60 4.81 0.49 -5.17
CA GLU A 60 3.57 -0.26 -5.01
C GLU A 60 3.58 -1.57 -5.80
N ILE A 61 4.03 -1.52 -7.05
CA ILE A 61 4.09 -2.71 -7.90
C ILE A 61 5.10 -3.71 -7.33
N LEU A 62 6.29 -3.25 -7.05
CA LEU A 62 7.36 -4.10 -6.52
C LEU A 62 7.02 -4.65 -5.14
N GLY A 63 6.58 -3.78 -4.25
CA GLY A 63 6.21 -4.17 -2.89
C GLY A 63 5.03 -5.12 -2.88
N GLY A 64 4.02 -4.85 -3.70
CA GLY A 64 2.84 -5.71 -3.81
C GLY A 64 3.19 -7.09 -4.33
N LEU A 65 4.04 -7.17 -5.35
CA LEU A 65 4.48 -8.44 -5.90
C LEU A 65 5.25 -9.26 -4.86
N LEU A 66 6.20 -8.64 -4.16
CA LEU A 66 6.96 -9.32 -3.12
C LEU A 66 6.07 -9.75 -1.95
N PHE A 67 5.05 -8.96 -1.64
CA PHE A 67 4.13 -9.25 -0.56
C PHE A 67 3.30 -10.52 -0.82
N ILE A 68 2.98 -10.80 -2.08
CA ILE A 68 2.23 -11.99 -2.49
C ILE A 68 3.06 -13.26 -2.30
N ILE A 69 4.37 -13.19 -2.61
CA ILE A 69 5.26 -14.34 -2.56
C ILE A 69 5.67 -14.62 -1.11
N PRO A 70 5.29 -15.77 -0.52
CA PRO A 70 5.55 -16.03 0.90
C PRO A 70 7.00 -15.86 1.32
N ARG A 71 7.93 -16.28 0.46
CA ARG A 71 9.37 -16.16 0.75
C ARG A 71 9.81 -14.71 0.87
N PHE A 72 9.26 -13.82 0.02
CA PHE A 72 9.65 -12.42 -0.03
C PHE A 72 8.68 -11.48 0.68
N ARG A 73 7.63 -12.03 1.28
CA ARG A 73 6.60 -11.23 1.98
C ARG A 73 7.17 -10.27 3.01
N PRO A 74 8.16 -10.67 3.86
CA PRO A 74 8.73 -9.71 4.81
C PRO A 74 9.32 -8.49 4.14
N LEU A 75 10.01 -8.67 3.02
CA LEU A 75 10.57 -7.56 2.26
C LEU A 75 9.48 -6.68 1.67
N GLY A 76 8.46 -7.31 1.07
CA GLY A 76 7.30 -6.58 0.54
C GLY A 76 6.58 -5.77 1.61
N ALA A 77 6.39 -6.36 2.79
CA ALA A 77 5.72 -5.69 3.91
C ALA A 77 6.46 -4.42 4.34
N ILE A 78 7.78 -4.46 4.39
CA ILE A 78 8.58 -3.29 4.76
C ILE A 78 8.56 -2.25 3.64
N ILE A 79 8.60 -2.68 2.37
CA ILE A 79 8.59 -1.76 1.23
C ILE A 79 7.27 -1.00 1.16
N ILE A 80 6.12 -1.66 1.39
CA ILE A 80 4.82 -1.00 1.32
C ILE A 80 4.45 -0.25 2.61
N PHE A 81 5.15 -0.48 3.72
CA PHE A 81 4.81 0.13 5.00
C PHE A 81 4.76 1.66 4.94
N PRO A 82 5.75 2.38 4.39
CA PRO A 82 5.67 3.84 4.28
C PRO A 82 4.46 4.30 3.45
N ILE A 83 4.12 3.56 2.41
CA ILE A 83 2.95 3.88 1.59
C ILE A 83 1.67 3.68 2.40
N MET A 84 1.59 2.62 3.23
CA MET A 84 0.45 2.39 4.13
C MET A 84 0.26 3.56 5.09
N ILE A 85 1.36 4.08 5.65
CA ILE A 85 1.30 5.25 6.53
C ILE A 85 0.78 6.46 5.76
N GLY A 86 1.25 6.66 4.52
CA GLY A 86 0.76 7.74 3.67
C GLY A 86 -0.73 7.61 3.35
N ILE A 87 -1.20 6.40 3.08
CA ILE A 87 -2.61 6.13 2.83
C ILE A 87 -3.44 6.47 4.08
N LEU A 88 -2.98 6.04 5.25
CA LEU A 88 -3.66 6.34 6.50
C LEU A 88 -3.76 7.85 6.73
N LEU A 89 -2.64 8.57 6.57
CA LEU A 89 -2.60 10.01 6.76
C LEU A 89 -3.51 10.74 5.77
N THR A 90 -3.55 10.28 4.52
CA THR A 90 -4.44 10.84 3.51
C THR A 90 -5.90 10.72 3.93
N HIS A 91 -6.29 9.54 4.44
CA HIS A 91 -7.68 9.33 4.86
C HIS A 91 -8.03 10.08 6.16
N ILE A 92 -7.06 10.29 7.04
CA ILE A 92 -7.29 11.09 8.24
C ILE A 92 -7.49 12.57 7.88
N THR A 93 -6.72 13.08 6.93
CA THR A 93 -6.69 14.52 6.64
C THR A 93 -7.68 14.97 5.57
N VAL A 94 -7.78 14.25 4.46
CA VAL A 94 -8.57 14.74 3.30
C VAL A 94 -9.70 13.81 2.86
N ALA A 95 -9.71 12.55 3.27
CA ALA A 95 -10.72 11.59 2.81
C ALA A 95 -11.20 10.67 3.94
N PRO A 96 -11.86 11.22 4.99
CA PRO A 96 -12.24 10.41 6.17
C PRO A 96 -13.14 9.21 5.87
N SER A 97 -13.92 9.25 4.80
CA SER A 97 -14.82 8.15 4.44
C SER A 97 -14.09 6.84 4.13
N GLY A 98 -12.83 6.92 3.70
CA GLY A 98 -12.03 5.73 3.41
C GLY A 98 -11.19 5.24 4.59
N LEU A 99 -11.29 5.89 5.75
CA LEU A 99 -10.46 5.56 6.91
C LEU A 99 -10.60 4.10 7.38
N PRO A 100 -11.81 3.50 7.47
CA PRO A 100 -11.92 2.10 7.88
C PRO A 100 -11.11 1.16 6.98
N MET A 101 -11.14 1.35 5.67
CA MET A 101 -10.37 0.55 4.72
C MET A 101 -8.87 0.72 4.95
N ALA A 102 -8.43 1.98 5.14
CA ALA A 102 -7.01 2.28 5.39
C ALA A 102 -6.51 1.59 6.66
N ILE A 103 -7.32 1.59 7.73
CA ILE A 103 -6.98 0.93 8.99
C ILE A 103 -6.86 -0.58 8.77
N ILE A 104 -7.80 -1.19 8.05
CA ILE A 104 -7.77 -2.63 7.79
C ILE A 104 -6.50 -3.00 7.02
N LEU A 105 -6.15 -2.25 5.98
CA LEU A 105 -4.96 -2.48 5.19
C LEU A 105 -3.69 -2.38 6.05
N LEU A 106 -3.62 -1.36 6.89
CA LEU A 106 -2.48 -1.18 7.78
C LEU A 106 -2.36 -2.33 8.77
N LEU A 107 -3.48 -2.80 9.34
CA LEU A 107 -3.47 -3.93 10.26
C LEU A 107 -2.97 -5.21 9.59
N ILE A 108 -3.38 -5.46 8.35
CA ILE A 108 -2.89 -6.63 7.60
C ILE A 108 -1.37 -6.52 7.38
N ASN A 109 -0.91 -5.34 7.02
CA ASN A 109 0.52 -5.09 6.82
C ASN A 109 1.32 -5.28 8.11
N LEU A 110 0.83 -4.72 9.21
CA LEU A 110 1.48 -4.88 10.53
C LEU A 110 1.49 -6.34 10.96
N TRP A 111 0.42 -7.08 10.70
CA TRP A 111 0.38 -8.50 11.03
C TRP A 111 1.44 -9.29 10.27
N ALA A 112 1.61 -8.99 8.98
CA ALA A 112 2.66 -9.62 8.17
C ALA A 112 4.05 -9.32 8.73
N ILE A 113 4.27 -8.11 9.22
CA ILE A 113 5.54 -7.72 9.85
C ILE A 113 5.74 -8.51 11.15
N ILE A 114 4.70 -8.58 11.99
CA ILE A 114 4.78 -9.30 13.27
C ILE A 114 5.04 -10.79 13.07
N GLU A 115 4.36 -11.42 12.11
CA GLU A 115 4.57 -12.84 11.80
C GLU A 115 6.01 -13.14 11.39
N ASN A 116 6.69 -12.16 10.81
CA ASN A 116 8.05 -12.31 10.28
C ASN A 116 9.09 -11.53 11.10
N LYS A 117 8.75 -11.18 12.34
CA LYS A 117 9.60 -10.34 13.19
C LYS A 117 11.04 -10.85 13.33
N GLU A 118 11.22 -12.15 13.35
CA GLU A 118 12.56 -12.72 13.47
C GLU A 118 13.47 -12.33 12.31
N LYS A 119 12.90 -12.26 11.10
CA LYS A 119 13.65 -11.86 9.92
C LYS A 119 14.09 -10.41 9.99
N PHE A 120 13.23 -9.54 10.55
CA PHE A 120 13.55 -8.12 10.71
C PHE A 120 14.56 -7.90 11.83
N LEU A 121 14.42 -8.64 12.93
CA LEU A 121 15.35 -8.57 14.04
C LEU A 121 16.75 -9.02 13.62
N ALA A 122 16.84 -9.97 12.68
CA ALA A 122 18.13 -10.43 12.17
C ALA A 122 18.92 -9.32 11.48
N LEU A 123 18.23 -8.29 10.97
CA LEU A 123 18.89 -7.15 10.31
C LEU A 123 19.65 -6.26 11.29
N ILE A 124 19.26 -6.26 12.56
CA ILE A 124 19.86 -5.39 13.59
C ILE A 124 20.67 -6.15 14.62
N LYS A 125 20.60 -7.46 14.61
CA LYS A 125 21.42 -8.31 15.50
C LYS A 125 22.77 -8.58 14.84
N LYS A 126 23.81 -8.55 15.65
CA LYS A 126 25.16 -8.88 15.19
C LYS A 126 25.35 -10.39 15.09
#